data_157b09658a3bbde4a3e46c89caf4821e
#
_entry.id   157b09658a3bbde4a3e46c89caf4821e
#
_cell.length_a   1.000
_cell.length_b   1.000
_cell.length_c   1.000
_cell.angle_alpha   90.00
_cell.angle_beta   90.00
_cell.angle_gamma   90.00
#
_symmetry.space_group_name_H-M   'P 1'
#
loop_
_entity.id
_entity.type
_entity.pdbx_description
1 polymer ?
#
loop_
_entity_poly.entity_id
_entity_poly.type
_entity_poly.pdbx_seq_one_letter_code
_entity_poly.pdbx_strand_id
1 'polypeptide(L)'
;MLNEKRIFFQSGDLTLEGLFADAGSEKGAVVSHPNPVMGGTMHNNVVECLVRAFYENGFSTLRFNFRGAGRSEGDFDEGAGEQDDLDNAISFLMAAGVKTVSLAGYSFGAWVTAN
;
A
#
# COMPACT_ATOMS: atom_id res chain seq x y z
N MET A 1 -17.68 -6.21 6.22
CA MET A 1 -17.12 -5.06 6.95
C MET A 1 -15.60 -5.04 6.84
N LEU A 2 -15.03 -3.91 6.49
CA LEU A 2 -13.58 -3.76 6.38
C LEU A 2 -12.93 -3.90 7.76
N ASN A 3 -12.03 -4.87 7.90
CA ASN A 3 -11.34 -5.13 9.15
C ASN A 3 -9.84 -5.17 8.88
N GLU A 4 -9.17 -4.05 9.12
CA GLU A 4 -7.76 -3.89 8.84
C GLU A 4 -6.90 -4.14 10.08
N LYS A 5 -5.78 -4.82 9.87
CA LYS A 5 -4.74 -5.00 10.89
C LYS A 5 -3.54 -4.16 10.52
N ARG A 6 -2.93 -3.54 11.51
CA ARG A 6 -1.66 -2.87 11.34
C ARG A 6 -0.56 -3.91 11.17
N ILE A 7 0.21 -3.76 10.10
CA ILE A 7 1.34 -4.66 9.82
C ILE A 7 2.58 -3.83 9.48
N PHE A 8 3.71 -4.49 9.53
CA PHE A 8 4.98 -3.91 9.10
C PHE A 8 5.63 -4.87 8.13
N PHE A 9 6.30 -4.33 7.13
CA PHE A 9 7.04 -5.15 6.17
C PHE A 9 8.34 -4.48 5.78
N GLN A 10 9.30 -5.27 5.29
CA GLN A 10 10.62 -4.76 4.92
C GLN A 10 10.65 -4.29 3.48
N SER A 11 11.29 -3.14 3.25
CA SER A 11 11.62 -2.65 1.93
C SER A 11 13.13 -2.34 1.96
N GLY A 12 13.95 -3.30 1.54
CA GLY A 12 15.38 -3.24 1.75
C GLY A 12 15.68 -3.23 3.26
N ASP A 13 16.42 -2.24 3.72
CA ASP A 13 16.74 -2.06 5.14
C ASP A 13 15.68 -1.29 5.91
N LEU A 14 14.64 -0.82 5.24
CA LEU A 14 13.61 0.01 5.85
C LEU A 14 12.43 -0.83 6.30
N THR A 15 11.83 -0.48 7.44
CA THR A 15 10.57 -1.06 7.91
C THR A 15 9.46 -0.08 7.59
N LEU A 16 8.46 -0.53 6.85
CA LEU A 16 7.30 0.27 6.46
C LEU A 16 6.06 -0.21 7.19
N GLU A 17 5.12 0.72 7.46
CA GLU A 17 3.86 0.37 8.10
C GLU A 17 2.73 0.29 7.08
N GLY A 18 1.77 -0.57 7.35
CA GLY A 18 0.60 -0.69 6.51
C GLY A 18 -0.63 -1.16 7.27
N LEU A 19 -1.74 -1.17 6.58
CA LEU A 19 -3.00 -1.71 7.07
C LEU A 19 -3.46 -2.78 6.09
N PHE A 20 -3.58 -3.99 6.57
CA PHE A 20 -3.92 -5.17 5.78
C PHE A 20 -5.30 -5.70 6.18
N ALA A 21 -6.16 -5.91 5.20
CA ALA A 21 -7.45 -6.55 5.39
C ALA A 21 -7.49 -7.84 4.58
N ASP A 22 -7.58 -8.97 5.27
CA ASP A 22 -7.61 -10.29 4.66
C ASP A 22 -9.07 -10.66 4.36
N ALA A 23 -9.39 -10.82 3.08
CA ALA A 23 -10.71 -11.24 2.63
C ALA A 23 -10.79 -12.75 2.37
N GLY A 24 -9.72 -13.50 2.67
CA GLY A 24 -9.65 -14.93 2.37
C GLY A 24 -9.64 -15.21 0.88
N SER A 25 -9.18 -14.28 0.06
CA SER A 25 -9.25 -14.32 -1.39
C SER A 25 -7.86 -14.50 -2.01
N GLU A 26 -7.82 -15.11 -3.20
CA GLU A 26 -6.60 -15.14 -4.01
C GLU A 26 -6.38 -13.83 -4.76
N LYS A 27 -7.38 -12.92 -4.76
CA LYS A 27 -7.26 -11.60 -5.34
C LYS A 27 -6.90 -10.58 -4.27
N GLY A 28 -5.96 -9.70 -4.57
CA GLY A 28 -5.58 -8.64 -3.66
C GLY A 28 -5.34 -7.32 -4.39
N ALA A 29 -5.34 -6.24 -3.64
CA ALA A 29 -5.08 -4.91 -4.16
C ALA A 29 -4.15 -4.16 -3.22
N VAL A 30 -3.16 -3.50 -3.80
CA VAL A 30 -2.30 -2.54 -3.10
C VAL A 30 -2.73 -1.14 -3.53
N VAL A 31 -2.96 -0.26 -2.55
CA VAL A 31 -3.39 1.12 -2.82
C VAL A 31 -2.33 2.08 -2.29
N SER A 32 -1.84 2.94 -3.16
CA SER A 32 -0.72 3.86 -2.89
C SER A 32 -1.21 5.29 -2.71
N HIS A 33 -0.63 5.99 -1.75
CA HIS A 33 -1.08 7.31 -1.32
C HIS A 33 -0.38 8.47 -2.07
N PRO A 34 -0.91 9.73 -1.93
CA PRO A 34 -0.28 10.91 -2.52
C PRO A 34 1.10 11.21 -1.95
N ASN A 35 1.76 12.20 -2.54
CA ASN A 35 3.12 12.60 -2.21
C ASN A 35 3.30 12.89 -0.72
N PRO A 36 4.20 12.18 -0.01
CA PRO A 36 4.42 12.39 1.43
C PRO A 36 4.96 13.77 1.77
N VAL A 37 5.70 14.42 0.87
CA VAL A 37 6.22 15.78 1.07
C VAL A 37 5.06 16.78 1.16
N MET A 38 3.95 16.48 0.48
CA MET A 38 2.74 17.31 0.50
C MET A 38 1.74 16.83 1.56
N GLY A 39 2.18 16.04 2.52
CA GLY A 39 1.33 15.52 3.60
C GLY A 39 0.57 14.25 3.27
N GLY A 40 0.86 13.60 2.15
CA GLY A 40 0.20 12.35 1.78
C GLY A 40 0.57 11.18 2.69
N THR A 41 -0.41 10.39 3.07
CA THR A 41 -0.24 9.17 3.85
C THR A 41 -1.30 8.15 3.47
N MET A 42 -1.16 6.93 3.98
CA MET A 42 -2.15 5.86 3.78
C MET A 42 -3.53 6.21 4.37
N HIS A 43 -3.63 7.26 5.16
CA HIS A 43 -4.90 7.71 5.75
C HIS A 43 -5.65 8.74 4.89
N ASN A 44 -5.17 8.99 3.68
CA ASN A 44 -5.86 9.85 2.71
C ASN A 44 -7.26 9.29 2.41
N ASN A 45 -8.27 10.16 2.30
CA ASN A 45 -9.67 9.72 2.08
C ASN A 45 -9.87 8.96 0.78
N VAL A 46 -9.16 9.33 -0.29
CA VAL A 46 -9.29 8.63 -1.57
C VAL A 46 -8.70 7.23 -1.46
N VAL A 47 -7.56 7.09 -0.79
CA VAL A 47 -6.93 5.78 -0.50
C VAL A 47 -7.90 4.91 0.29
N GLU A 48 -8.50 5.44 1.34
CA GLU A 48 -9.46 4.71 2.17
C GLU A 48 -10.69 4.28 1.37
N CYS A 49 -11.19 5.15 0.51
CA CYS A 49 -12.33 4.86 -0.35
C CYS A 49 -12.02 3.72 -1.34
N LEU A 50 -10.83 3.75 -1.95
CA LEU A 50 -10.38 2.71 -2.87
C LEU A 50 -10.22 1.36 -2.16
N VAL A 51 -9.62 1.36 -0.99
CA VAL A 51 -9.45 0.14 -0.19
C VAL A 51 -10.81 -0.48 0.14
N ARG A 52 -11.76 0.35 0.58
CA ARG A 52 -13.10 -0.10 0.93
C ARG A 52 -13.81 -0.71 -0.29
N ALA A 53 -13.69 -0.06 -1.44
CA ALA A 53 -14.31 -0.56 -2.68
C ALA A 53 -13.73 -1.92 -3.10
N PHE A 54 -12.40 -2.07 -3.04
CA PHE A 54 -11.77 -3.34 -3.35
C PHE A 54 -12.21 -4.44 -2.36
N TYR A 55 -12.18 -4.13 -1.08
CA TYR A 55 -12.53 -5.12 -0.05
C TYR A 55 -13.98 -5.59 -0.20
N GLU A 56 -14.90 -4.67 -0.48
CA GLU A 56 -16.32 -4.99 -0.70
C GLU A 56 -16.54 -5.84 -1.93
N ASN A 57 -15.61 -5.85 -2.86
CA ASN A 57 -15.62 -6.69 -4.05
C ASN A 57 -14.80 -7.97 -3.90
N GLY A 58 -14.45 -8.34 -2.67
CA GLY A 58 -13.83 -9.62 -2.38
C GLY A 58 -12.31 -9.64 -2.47
N PHE A 59 -11.66 -8.48 -2.54
CA PHE A 59 -10.19 -8.40 -2.57
C PHE A 59 -9.62 -8.26 -1.16
N SER A 60 -8.54 -8.98 -0.87
CA SER A 60 -7.69 -8.64 0.25
C SER A 60 -6.97 -7.34 -0.09
N THR A 61 -6.82 -6.42 0.87
CA THR A 61 -6.30 -5.08 0.59
C THR A 61 -5.11 -4.75 1.46
N LEU A 62 -4.16 -4.02 0.87
CA LEU A 62 -3.05 -3.44 1.59
C LEU A 62 -2.93 -1.98 1.19
N ARG A 63 -3.02 -1.08 2.17
CA ARG A 63 -2.55 0.29 2.03
C ARG A 63 -1.38 0.47 2.97
N PHE A 64 -0.42 1.27 2.59
CA PHE A 64 0.81 1.42 3.37
C PHE A 64 1.34 2.83 3.24
N ASN A 65 2.23 3.20 4.15
CA ASN A 65 2.95 4.46 4.07
C ASN A 65 4.27 4.24 3.35
N PHE A 66 4.48 4.98 2.26
CA PHE A 66 5.77 5.02 1.59
C PHE A 66 6.85 5.46 2.58
N ARG A 67 8.13 5.17 2.24
CA ARG A 67 9.28 5.63 3.01
C ARG A 67 9.16 7.12 3.33
N GLY A 68 9.44 7.49 4.57
CA GLY A 68 9.37 8.87 5.01
C GLY A 68 7.98 9.36 5.38
N ALA A 69 6.94 8.54 5.23
CA ALA A 69 5.57 8.90 5.60
C ALA A 69 5.15 8.16 6.87
N GLY A 70 4.41 8.83 7.74
CA GLY A 70 3.89 8.23 8.96
C GLY A 70 5.00 7.57 9.79
N ARG A 71 4.80 6.30 10.15
CA ARG A 71 5.79 5.52 10.89
C ARG A 71 6.69 4.66 10.01
N SER A 72 6.59 4.80 8.70
CA SER A 72 7.53 4.14 7.79
C SER A 72 8.89 4.81 7.89
N GLU A 73 9.94 4.00 7.90
CA GLU A 73 11.31 4.50 7.99
C GLU A 73 11.77 5.13 6.68
N GLY A 74 12.91 5.78 6.72
CA GLY A 74 13.56 6.35 5.54
C GLY A 74 13.05 7.74 5.20
N ASP A 75 13.41 8.17 4.00
CA ASP A 75 13.10 9.50 3.50
C ASP A 75 12.52 9.40 2.09
N PHE A 76 11.71 10.39 1.72
CA PHE A 76 11.18 10.52 0.37
C PHE A 76 12.32 10.47 -0.66
N ASP A 77 12.18 9.60 -1.67
CA ASP A 77 13.21 9.32 -2.67
C ASP A 77 12.74 9.62 -4.10
N GLU A 78 11.86 10.59 -4.24
CA GLU A 78 11.38 11.13 -5.52
C GLU A 78 10.81 10.09 -6.48
N GLY A 79 10.31 8.99 -5.95
CA GLY A 79 9.66 7.92 -6.71
C GLY A 79 10.51 6.67 -6.93
N ALA A 80 11.83 6.78 -6.92
CA ALA A 80 12.71 5.64 -7.19
C ALA A 80 12.63 4.59 -6.06
N GLY A 81 12.86 5.01 -4.83
CA GLY A 81 12.76 4.12 -3.67
C GLY A 81 11.33 3.70 -3.41
N GLU A 82 10.36 4.56 -3.71
CA GLU A 82 8.94 4.26 -3.55
C GLU A 82 8.48 3.14 -4.48
N GLN A 83 9.11 2.95 -5.63
CA GLN A 83 8.83 1.80 -6.49
C GLN A 83 9.25 0.49 -5.79
N ASP A 84 10.38 0.51 -5.10
CA ASP A 84 10.81 -0.65 -4.29
C ASP A 84 9.82 -0.92 -3.16
N ASP A 85 9.31 0.14 -2.53
CA ASP A 85 8.32 0.01 -1.47
C ASP A 85 7.06 -0.67 -2.00
N LEU A 86 6.59 -0.28 -3.19
CA LEU A 86 5.43 -0.89 -3.83
C LEU A 86 5.69 -2.36 -4.15
N ASP A 87 6.87 -2.69 -4.70
CA ASP A 87 7.23 -4.08 -5.00
C ASP A 87 7.22 -4.94 -3.74
N ASN A 88 7.70 -4.41 -2.63
CA ASN A 88 7.72 -5.13 -1.37
C ASN A 88 6.32 -5.27 -0.76
N ALA A 89 5.45 -4.29 -0.99
CA ALA A 89 4.04 -4.39 -0.60
C ALA A 89 3.33 -5.52 -1.38
N ILE A 90 3.60 -5.62 -2.67
CA ILE A 90 3.08 -6.71 -3.51
C ILE A 90 3.56 -8.06 -2.96
N SER A 91 4.84 -8.16 -2.63
CA SER A 91 5.42 -9.39 -2.07
C SER A 91 4.77 -9.77 -0.74
N PHE A 92 4.42 -8.78 0.08
CA PHE A 92 3.70 -9.04 1.33
C PHE A 92 2.36 -9.73 1.06
N LEU A 93 1.57 -9.21 0.10
CA LEU A 93 0.29 -9.82 -0.24
C LEU A 93 0.47 -11.24 -0.78
N MET A 94 1.47 -11.45 -1.63
CA MET A 94 1.72 -12.78 -2.20
C MET A 94 2.12 -13.77 -1.11
N ALA A 95 2.91 -13.36 -0.14
CA ALA A 95 3.26 -14.19 1.00
C ALA A 95 2.04 -14.50 1.88
N ALA A 96 1.02 -13.66 1.86
CA ALA A 96 -0.22 -13.86 2.59
C ALA A 96 -1.24 -14.73 1.82
N GLY A 97 -0.86 -15.28 0.66
CA GLY A 97 -1.69 -16.19 -0.11
C GLY A 97 -2.40 -15.57 -1.30
N VAL A 98 -2.19 -14.29 -1.57
CA VAL A 98 -2.77 -13.61 -2.73
C VAL A 98 -2.00 -14.04 -3.99
N LYS A 99 -2.71 -14.38 -5.06
CA LYS A 99 -2.11 -14.85 -6.31
C LYS A 99 -2.15 -13.81 -7.42
N THR A 100 -3.18 -12.96 -7.45
CA THR A 100 -3.28 -11.86 -8.40
C THR A 100 -3.40 -10.57 -7.66
N VAL A 101 -2.57 -9.58 -8.01
CA VAL A 101 -2.52 -8.29 -7.33
C VAL A 101 -2.90 -7.19 -8.30
N SER A 102 -3.93 -6.42 -7.93
CA SER A 102 -4.30 -5.18 -8.62
C SER A 102 -3.62 -4.02 -7.91
N LEU A 103 -3.22 -3.03 -8.68
CA LEU A 103 -2.58 -1.84 -8.15
C LEU A 103 -3.47 -0.63 -8.41
N ALA A 104 -3.63 0.20 -7.40
CA ALA A 104 -4.34 1.47 -7.54
C ALA A 104 -3.55 2.52 -6.79
N GLY A 105 -3.65 3.75 -7.22
CA GLY A 105 -2.94 4.86 -6.59
C GLY A 105 -3.64 6.17 -6.84
N TYR A 106 -3.31 7.16 -6.02
CA TYR A 106 -3.86 8.50 -6.14
C TYR A 106 -2.70 9.50 -6.20
N SER A 107 -2.72 10.38 -7.21
CA SER A 107 -1.71 11.44 -7.38
C SER A 107 -0.30 10.82 -7.50
N PHE A 108 0.60 11.14 -6.60
CA PHE A 108 1.96 10.58 -6.59
C PHE A 108 1.92 9.03 -6.55
N GLY A 109 1.02 8.46 -5.74
CA GLY A 109 0.86 7.00 -5.69
C GLY A 109 0.47 6.41 -7.05
N ALA A 110 -0.36 7.10 -7.82
CA ALA A 110 -0.71 6.69 -9.18
C ALA A 110 0.51 6.72 -10.09
N TRP A 111 1.36 7.74 -9.96
CA TRP A 111 2.58 7.86 -10.74
C TRP A 111 3.56 6.71 -10.42
N VAL A 112 3.77 6.40 -9.14
CA VAL A 112 4.62 5.29 -8.72
C VAL A 112 4.10 3.97 -9.29
N THR A 113 2.79 3.76 -9.20
CA THR A 113 2.12 2.55 -9.70
C THR A 113 2.31 2.38 -11.22
N ALA A 114 2.28 3.48 -11.98
CA ALA A 114 2.39 3.46 -13.44
C ALA A 114 3.82 3.32 -13.93
N ASN A 115 4.79 3.53 -13.09
CA ASN A 115 6.20 3.48 -13.43
C ASN A 115 6.90 2.32 -12.75
#